data_9d8826199e349de409d57e201e63de65
#
_entry.id   9d8826199e349de409d57e201e63de65
#
_cell.length_a   1.000
_cell.length_b   1.000
_cell.length_c   1.000
_cell.angle_alpha   90.00
_cell.angle_beta   90.00
_cell.angle_gamma   90.00
#
_symmetry.space_group_name_H-M   'P 1'
#
loop_
_entity.id
_entity.type
_entity.pdbx_description
1 polymer ?
#
loop_
_entity_poly.entity_id
_entity_poly.type
_entity_poly.pdbx_seq_one_letter_code
_entity_poly.pdbx_strand_id
1 'polypeptide(L)'
;PFNHVHESESGHIIEIDDTPGGERLHREHKSGTYEEIVADGTKTVKVVGSNYELIAGSSNVQIKGDVNLTIDGTKREFIKGDYILEVLGDYTRKIHKNEQVKIGAGGAGNLEEEIIGNHGFNINNSVIGSVGSGTDDNKHYILTIGGNQAITVGGGMAYQVGDRAMIRSSDTIMLHAQEQVAAVCAKAVSIIAGTTMYVSAASTMDIKSEAVGTMTFLGDGSTITATNGSSTAIELTAHIHTDTAGLGANPTSAPIE
;
A
#
# COMPACT_ATOMS: atom_id res chain seq x y z
N PRO A 1 -2.04 -70.44 20.88
CA PRO A 1 -1.55 -69.08 21.08
C PRO A 1 -2.07 -68.23 19.91
N PHE A 2 -2.64 -67.07 20.22
CA PHE A 2 -3.17 -66.16 19.23
C PHE A 2 -2.06 -65.24 18.66
N ASN A 3 -0.91 -65.18 19.35
CA ASN A 3 0.21 -64.34 18.95
C ASN A 3 1.31 -65.16 18.21
N HIS A 4 1.67 -64.71 17.04
CA HIS A 4 2.71 -65.29 16.17
C HIS A 4 3.84 -64.26 16.02
N VAL A 5 4.96 -64.52 16.69
CA VAL A 5 6.16 -63.65 16.64
C VAL A 5 7.29 -64.39 15.90
N HIS A 6 7.89 -63.68 14.95
CA HIS A 6 9.13 -64.09 14.31
C HIS A 6 10.23 -63.06 14.61
N GLU A 7 11.24 -63.49 15.34
CA GLU A 7 12.43 -62.69 15.64
C GLU A 7 13.64 -63.25 14.90
N SER A 8 14.38 -62.34 14.25
CA SER A 8 15.66 -62.74 13.58
C SER A 8 16.81 -62.73 14.58
N GLU A 9 17.92 -63.40 14.26
CA GLU A 9 19.15 -63.44 15.08
C GLU A 9 19.69 -62.02 15.38
N SER A 10 19.43 -61.06 14.54
CA SER A 10 19.85 -59.65 14.71
C SER A 10 18.84 -58.77 15.45
N GLY A 11 17.70 -59.32 15.91
CA GLY A 11 16.68 -58.59 16.67
C GLY A 11 15.67 -57.80 15.83
N HIS A 12 15.37 -58.25 14.59
CA HIS A 12 14.23 -57.74 13.82
C HIS A 12 12.98 -58.52 14.18
N ILE A 13 11.82 -57.88 14.32
CA ILE A 13 10.57 -58.50 14.73
C ILE A 13 9.51 -58.34 13.66
N ILE A 14 8.76 -59.43 13.40
CA ILE A 14 7.47 -59.40 12.71
C ILE A 14 6.49 -60.13 13.58
N GLU A 15 5.39 -59.49 13.93
CA GLU A 15 4.38 -60.00 14.85
C GLU A 15 2.99 -59.88 14.24
N ILE A 16 2.21 -60.93 14.37
CA ILE A 16 0.78 -61.00 14.08
C ILE A 16 0.10 -61.50 15.33
N ASP A 17 -0.66 -60.64 16.00
CA ASP A 17 -1.42 -61.00 17.18
C ASP A 17 -2.91 -61.00 16.84
N ASP A 18 -3.53 -62.17 16.94
CA ASP A 18 -4.96 -62.40 16.74
C ASP A 18 -5.75 -62.51 18.07
N THR A 19 -5.18 -62.00 19.17
CA THR A 19 -5.87 -61.99 20.46
C THR A 19 -7.13 -61.13 20.37
N PRO A 20 -8.31 -61.72 20.63
CA PRO A 20 -9.56 -60.94 20.51
C PRO A 20 -9.54 -59.65 21.32
N GLY A 21 -9.75 -58.50 20.62
CA GLY A 21 -9.74 -57.14 21.19
C GLY A 21 -8.29 -56.62 21.43
N GLY A 22 -7.29 -57.34 21.09
CA GLY A 22 -5.87 -56.93 21.14
C GLY A 22 -5.12 -57.20 19.83
N GLU A 23 -5.85 -57.34 18.73
CA GLU A 23 -5.28 -57.64 17.42
C GLU A 23 -4.23 -56.62 17.03
N ARG A 24 -3.08 -57.13 16.50
CA ARG A 24 -1.96 -56.26 16.13
C ARG A 24 -1.15 -56.80 14.98
N LEU A 25 -0.81 -55.94 14.03
CA LEU A 25 0.24 -56.16 13.05
C LEU A 25 1.42 -55.27 13.41
N HIS A 26 2.59 -55.84 13.65
CA HIS A 26 3.78 -55.12 14.01
C HIS A 26 5.00 -55.57 13.24
N ARG A 27 5.80 -54.65 12.75
CA ARG A 27 7.08 -54.92 12.06
C ARG A 27 8.13 -53.92 12.57
N GLU A 28 9.18 -54.46 13.19
CA GLU A 28 10.22 -53.63 13.81
C GLU A 28 11.61 -53.99 13.31
N HIS A 29 12.38 -52.94 13.02
CA HIS A 29 13.81 -53.04 12.82
C HIS A 29 14.53 -52.91 14.16
N LYS A 30 15.63 -53.62 14.38
CA LYS A 30 16.43 -53.57 15.63
C LYS A 30 16.85 -52.18 16.10
N SER A 31 16.80 -51.14 15.26
CA SER A 31 17.06 -49.77 15.63
C SER A 31 15.87 -49.06 16.30
N GLY A 32 14.71 -49.72 16.41
CA GLY A 32 13.49 -49.17 16.91
C GLY A 32 12.65 -48.40 15.87
N THR A 33 12.96 -48.54 14.57
CA THR A 33 12.08 -48.12 13.48
C THR A 33 11.01 -49.19 13.31
N TYR A 34 9.71 -48.80 13.39
CA TYR A 34 8.63 -49.78 13.27
C TYR A 34 7.41 -49.23 12.54
N GLU A 35 6.59 -50.12 12.08
CA GLU A 35 5.24 -49.95 11.61
C GLU A 35 4.31 -50.85 12.41
N GLU A 36 3.18 -50.27 12.93
CA GLU A 36 2.22 -50.99 13.75
C GLU A 36 0.79 -50.60 13.36
N ILE A 37 -0.11 -51.57 13.33
CA ILE A 37 -1.53 -51.40 13.21
C ILE A 37 -2.20 -52.13 14.38
N VAL A 38 -2.92 -51.41 15.23
CA VAL A 38 -3.59 -51.99 16.41
C VAL A 38 -5.07 -52.27 16.14
N ALA A 39 -5.74 -52.90 17.08
CA ALA A 39 -7.06 -53.47 16.96
C ALA A 39 -8.16 -52.46 16.46
N ASP A 40 -8.06 -51.18 16.79
CA ASP A 40 -8.97 -50.12 16.33
C ASP A 40 -8.63 -49.61 14.91
N GLY A 41 -7.61 -50.16 14.26
CA GLY A 41 -7.12 -49.77 12.95
C GLY A 41 -6.17 -48.60 12.95
N THR A 42 -5.78 -48.04 14.11
CA THR A 42 -4.77 -47.00 14.21
C THR A 42 -3.44 -47.49 13.68
N LYS A 43 -2.88 -46.80 12.73
CA LYS A 43 -1.58 -47.06 12.16
C LYS A 43 -0.54 -46.07 12.66
N THR A 44 0.58 -46.61 13.20
CA THR A 44 1.75 -45.83 13.61
C THR A 44 2.95 -46.24 12.75
N VAL A 45 3.69 -45.25 12.27
CA VAL A 45 5.01 -45.43 11.64
C VAL A 45 6.00 -44.56 12.40
N LYS A 46 7.01 -45.21 12.99
CA LYS A 46 8.13 -44.55 13.65
C LYS A 46 9.41 -44.80 12.89
N VAL A 47 10.10 -43.73 12.50
CA VAL A 47 11.40 -43.82 11.85
C VAL A 47 12.44 -43.15 12.75
N VAL A 48 13.42 -43.94 13.21
CA VAL A 48 14.49 -43.46 14.08
C VAL A 48 15.58 -42.72 13.29
N GLY A 49 15.81 -43.15 12.06
CA GLY A 49 16.76 -42.53 11.15
C GLY A 49 16.11 -41.60 10.12
N SER A 50 16.66 -41.54 8.94
CA SER A 50 16.08 -40.79 7.81
C SER A 50 14.97 -41.57 7.13
N ASN A 51 13.93 -40.93 6.70
CA ASN A 51 12.89 -41.46 5.85
C ASN A 51 13.02 -40.91 4.43
N TYR A 52 12.99 -41.78 3.42
CA TYR A 52 12.98 -41.42 2.01
C TYR A 52 11.75 -42.05 1.36
N GLU A 53 10.93 -41.22 0.76
CA GLU A 53 9.79 -41.63 -0.05
C GLU A 53 10.01 -41.17 -1.49
N LEU A 54 10.00 -42.10 -2.44
CA LEU A 54 10.12 -41.83 -3.87
C LEU A 54 8.91 -42.41 -4.59
N ILE A 55 8.12 -41.53 -5.18
CA ILE A 55 6.93 -41.87 -5.95
C ILE A 55 7.19 -41.53 -7.40
N ALA A 56 7.33 -42.54 -8.26
CA ALA A 56 7.56 -42.35 -9.70
C ALA A 56 6.29 -42.00 -10.49
N GLY A 57 5.12 -42.17 -9.89
CA GLY A 57 3.83 -41.85 -10.46
C GLY A 57 3.11 -40.77 -9.66
N SER A 58 1.79 -40.84 -9.63
CA SER A 58 0.95 -39.91 -8.87
C SER A 58 0.83 -40.33 -7.41
N SER A 59 0.74 -39.38 -6.49
CA SER A 59 0.37 -39.59 -5.09
C SER A 59 -0.94 -38.85 -4.80
N ASN A 60 -1.88 -39.57 -4.22
CA ASN A 60 -3.16 -39.01 -3.76
C ASN A 60 -3.30 -39.23 -2.25
N VAL A 61 -3.46 -38.19 -1.49
CA VAL A 61 -3.64 -38.26 -0.04
C VAL A 61 -4.98 -37.58 0.31
N GLN A 62 -5.87 -38.35 0.94
CA GLN A 62 -7.15 -37.85 1.46
C GLN A 62 -7.20 -38.07 2.96
N ILE A 63 -7.37 -37.01 3.72
CA ILE A 63 -7.50 -37.05 5.18
C ILE A 63 -8.82 -36.40 5.54
N LYS A 64 -9.66 -37.14 6.31
CA LYS A 64 -10.98 -36.66 6.73
C LYS A 64 -10.95 -35.93 8.07
N GLY A 65 -9.87 -36.06 8.82
CA GLY A 65 -9.63 -35.42 10.09
C GLY A 65 -8.54 -34.35 10.01
N ASP A 66 -8.01 -33.98 11.14
CA ASP A 66 -6.96 -32.95 11.26
C ASP A 66 -5.60 -33.45 10.77
N VAL A 67 -4.80 -32.55 10.27
CA VAL A 67 -3.39 -32.79 9.93
C VAL A 67 -2.50 -31.90 10.80
N ASN A 68 -1.62 -32.51 11.57
CA ASN A 68 -0.61 -31.82 12.35
C ASN A 68 0.78 -32.16 11.82
N LEU A 69 1.50 -31.14 11.32
CA LEU A 69 2.87 -31.29 10.81
C LEU A 69 3.82 -30.40 11.61
N THR A 70 4.77 -31.00 12.31
CA THR A 70 5.83 -30.29 13.03
C THR A 70 7.17 -30.61 12.39
N ILE A 71 7.96 -29.58 12.06
CA ILE A 71 9.28 -29.69 11.47
C ILE A 71 10.24 -28.83 12.27
N ASP A 72 11.18 -29.44 12.98
CA ASP A 72 12.21 -28.73 13.74
C ASP A 72 13.30 -28.11 12.87
N GLY A 73 13.43 -28.59 11.65
CA GLY A 73 14.42 -28.14 10.68
C GLY A 73 13.81 -27.28 9.57
N THR A 74 14.40 -27.33 8.40
CA THR A 74 13.96 -26.57 7.22
C THR A 74 12.99 -27.40 6.36
N LYS A 75 11.83 -26.83 6.05
CA LYS A 75 10.94 -27.35 5.01
C LYS A 75 11.27 -26.69 3.68
N ARG A 76 11.45 -27.51 2.62
CA ARG A 76 11.61 -27.08 1.23
C ARG A 76 10.55 -27.74 0.36
N GLU A 77 9.89 -26.94 -0.47
CA GLU A 77 8.98 -27.41 -1.51
C GLU A 77 9.48 -26.88 -2.85
N PHE A 78 9.55 -27.73 -3.86
CA PHE A 78 9.88 -27.38 -5.23
C PHE A 78 8.86 -27.99 -6.18
N ILE A 79 8.05 -27.15 -6.80
CA ILE A 79 6.95 -27.54 -7.67
C ILE A 79 7.26 -26.99 -9.06
N LYS A 80 7.34 -27.88 -10.05
CA LYS A 80 7.58 -27.49 -11.45
C LYS A 80 6.31 -27.06 -12.19
N GLY A 81 5.16 -27.52 -11.73
CA GLY A 81 3.85 -27.15 -12.24
C GLY A 81 3.17 -26.12 -11.36
N ASP A 82 1.85 -26.11 -11.38
CA ASP A 82 1.03 -25.18 -10.61
C ASP A 82 0.98 -25.61 -9.13
N TYR A 83 0.89 -24.62 -8.25
CA TYR A 83 0.56 -24.80 -6.85
C TYR A 83 -0.78 -24.15 -6.55
N ILE A 84 -1.77 -24.96 -6.19
CA ILE A 84 -3.13 -24.53 -5.89
C ILE A 84 -3.41 -24.79 -4.42
N LEU A 85 -3.80 -23.75 -3.68
CA LEU A 85 -4.22 -23.84 -2.28
C LEU A 85 -5.62 -23.24 -2.17
N GLU A 86 -6.58 -24.05 -1.73
CA GLU A 86 -7.95 -23.62 -1.43
C GLU A 86 -8.24 -23.89 0.04
N VAL A 87 -8.69 -22.88 0.78
CA VAL A 87 -9.02 -22.94 2.20
C VAL A 87 -10.43 -22.37 2.38
N LEU A 88 -11.38 -23.21 2.75
CA LEU A 88 -12.77 -22.79 2.98
C LEU A 88 -12.97 -22.08 4.31
N GLY A 89 -12.09 -22.30 5.25
CA GLY A 89 -12.08 -21.63 6.55
C GLY A 89 -11.03 -20.54 6.65
N ASP A 90 -10.59 -20.24 7.85
CA ASP A 90 -9.56 -19.25 8.09
C ASP A 90 -8.17 -19.73 7.65
N TYR A 91 -7.40 -18.87 7.03
CA TYR A 91 -5.99 -19.09 6.73
C TYR A 91 -5.11 -18.17 7.57
N THR A 92 -4.35 -18.72 8.49
CA THR A 92 -3.42 -17.97 9.35
C THR A 92 -1.98 -18.33 9.02
N ARG A 93 -1.16 -17.31 8.74
CA ARG A 93 0.29 -17.43 8.53
C ARG A 93 1.04 -16.53 9.49
N LYS A 94 1.95 -17.11 10.30
CA LYS A 94 2.79 -16.37 11.24
C LYS A 94 4.26 -16.60 10.94
N ILE A 95 4.98 -15.55 10.62
CA ILE A 95 6.41 -15.59 10.28
C ILE A 95 7.17 -14.72 11.27
N HIS A 96 8.09 -15.31 12.02
CA HIS A 96 8.83 -14.61 13.08
C HIS A 96 10.03 -13.78 12.55
N LYS A 97 10.45 -14.03 11.32
CA LYS A 97 11.58 -13.32 10.71
C LYS A 97 11.13 -12.67 9.40
N ASN A 98 11.78 -12.93 8.31
CA ASN A 98 11.54 -12.32 7.02
C ASN A 98 10.64 -13.19 6.14
N GLU A 99 9.75 -12.56 5.41
CA GLU A 99 9.07 -13.13 4.27
C GLU A 99 9.59 -12.46 2.99
N GLN A 100 9.87 -13.25 1.96
CA GLN A 100 10.22 -12.76 0.64
C GLN A 100 9.33 -13.40 -0.41
N VAL A 101 8.59 -12.58 -1.13
CA VAL A 101 7.77 -12.99 -2.28
C VAL A 101 8.41 -12.45 -3.55
N LYS A 102 8.72 -13.34 -4.50
CA LYS A 102 9.22 -12.99 -5.84
C LYS A 102 8.30 -13.60 -6.88
N ILE A 103 7.72 -12.75 -7.73
CA ILE A 103 6.81 -13.15 -8.81
C ILE A 103 7.45 -12.73 -10.13
N GLY A 104 7.43 -13.62 -11.13
CA GLY A 104 8.02 -13.36 -12.44
C GLY A 104 9.55 -13.37 -12.47
N ALA A 105 10.20 -14.13 -11.58
CA ALA A 105 11.66 -14.23 -11.54
C ALA A 105 12.29 -14.81 -12.84
N GLY A 106 11.50 -15.53 -13.66
CA GLY A 106 11.92 -16.06 -14.96
C GLY A 106 11.30 -15.35 -16.17
N GLY A 107 10.59 -14.22 -15.95
CA GLY A 107 9.86 -13.49 -16.99
C GLY A 107 8.80 -12.58 -16.39
N ALA A 108 7.77 -12.25 -17.18
CA ALA A 108 6.64 -11.48 -16.68
C ALA A 108 5.76 -12.32 -15.76
N GLY A 109 5.33 -11.76 -14.63
CA GLY A 109 4.40 -12.39 -13.69
C GLY A 109 3.58 -11.31 -12.99
N ASN A 110 2.35 -11.65 -12.62
CA ASN A 110 1.43 -10.74 -11.94
C ASN A 110 1.18 -11.23 -10.51
N LEU A 111 0.98 -10.30 -9.59
CA LEU A 111 0.32 -10.54 -8.32
C LEU A 111 -1.07 -9.92 -8.40
N GLU A 112 -2.08 -10.75 -8.22
CA GLU A 112 -3.47 -10.32 -8.13
C GLU A 112 -4.01 -10.68 -6.75
N GLU A 113 -4.66 -9.73 -6.09
CA GLU A 113 -5.26 -9.91 -4.78
C GLU A 113 -6.65 -9.29 -4.78
N GLU A 114 -7.68 -10.08 -4.50
CA GLU A 114 -9.06 -9.65 -4.36
C GLU A 114 -9.53 -9.86 -2.92
N ILE A 115 -10.01 -8.81 -2.27
CA ILE A 115 -10.52 -8.85 -0.91
C ILE A 115 -11.92 -8.22 -0.89
N ILE A 116 -12.95 -9.06 -0.68
CA ILE A 116 -14.34 -8.60 -0.63
C ILE A 116 -14.66 -7.89 0.69
N GLY A 117 -13.92 -8.21 1.75
CA GLY A 117 -14.06 -7.60 3.07
C GLY A 117 -13.09 -6.46 3.32
N ASN A 118 -12.60 -6.36 4.55
CA ASN A 118 -11.65 -5.35 4.97
C ASN A 118 -10.21 -5.82 4.77
N HIS A 119 -9.36 -4.95 4.25
CA HIS A 119 -7.91 -5.14 4.25
C HIS A 119 -7.27 -4.26 5.31
N GLY A 120 -6.81 -4.87 6.40
CA GLY A 120 -6.04 -4.21 7.45
C GLY A 120 -4.54 -4.31 7.19
N PHE A 121 -3.83 -3.19 7.33
CA PHE A 121 -2.40 -3.10 7.10
C PHE A 121 -1.74 -2.30 8.22
N ASN A 122 -0.89 -2.93 9.02
CA ASN A 122 -0.18 -2.29 10.11
C ASN A 122 1.32 -2.57 10.02
N ILE A 123 2.11 -1.51 9.89
CA ILE A 123 3.58 -1.58 9.81
C ILE A 123 4.17 -0.61 10.82
N ASN A 124 4.89 -1.14 11.79
CA ASN A 124 5.48 -0.37 12.87
C ASN A 124 6.73 0.42 12.46
N ASN A 125 7.28 0.18 11.27
CA ASN A 125 8.51 0.82 10.81
C ASN A 125 8.29 1.55 9.50
N SER A 126 8.68 1.00 8.36
CA SER A 126 8.64 1.69 7.07
C SER A 126 7.98 0.85 5.98
N VAL A 127 7.24 1.51 5.12
CA VAL A 127 6.81 0.98 3.82
C VAL A 127 7.65 1.66 2.75
N ILE A 128 8.42 0.86 1.99
CA ILE A 128 9.21 1.35 0.86
C ILE A 128 8.68 0.65 -0.39
N GLY A 129 8.22 1.42 -1.34
CA GLY A 129 7.70 0.90 -2.61
C GLY A 129 8.22 1.69 -3.80
N SER A 130 8.54 1.01 -4.89
CA SER A 130 8.83 1.63 -6.17
C SER A 130 8.03 0.94 -7.28
N VAL A 131 7.49 1.73 -8.20
CA VAL A 131 6.79 1.26 -9.38
C VAL A 131 7.60 1.63 -10.61
N GLY A 132 8.17 0.62 -11.26
CA GLY A 132 8.98 0.80 -12.46
C GLY A 132 10.35 1.44 -12.22
N SER A 133 11.39 0.75 -12.63
CA SER A 133 12.75 1.28 -12.74
C SER A 133 13.13 1.22 -14.22
N GLY A 134 12.99 2.32 -14.95
CA GLY A 134 13.35 2.38 -16.37
C GLY A 134 12.60 3.46 -17.13
N THR A 135 12.94 3.62 -18.39
CA THR A 135 12.46 4.68 -19.29
C THR A 135 11.13 4.40 -19.98
N ASP A 136 10.44 3.31 -19.62
CA ASP A 136 9.16 2.97 -20.25
C ASP A 136 8.02 3.81 -19.67
N ASP A 137 7.30 4.52 -20.52
CA ASP A 137 6.21 5.43 -20.16
C ASP A 137 4.92 4.74 -19.68
N ASN A 138 4.88 3.40 -19.64
CA ASN A 138 3.69 2.60 -19.34
C ASN A 138 3.64 2.09 -17.88
N LYS A 139 4.39 2.69 -16.95
CA LYS A 139 4.42 2.26 -15.55
C LYS A 139 3.59 3.20 -14.70
N HIS A 140 2.48 2.71 -14.18
CA HIS A 140 1.52 3.49 -13.42
C HIS A 140 1.31 2.92 -12.02
N TYR A 141 1.17 3.80 -11.04
CA TYR A 141 0.52 3.50 -9.77
C TYR A 141 -0.85 4.18 -9.79
N ILE A 142 -1.91 3.39 -9.81
CA ILE A 142 -3.29 3.88 -9.86
C ILE A 142 -3.97 3.48 -8.56
N LEU A 143 -4.51 4.47 -7.84
CA LEU A 143 -5.35 4.28 -6.68
C LEU A 143 -6.73 4.85 -6.97
N THR A 144 -7.74 4.00 -7.07
CA THR A 144 -9.14 4.39 -7.24
C THR A 144 -9.91 4.08 -5.98
N ILE A 145 -10.54 5.09 -5.38
CA ILE A 145 -11.31 4.97 -4.14
C ILE A 145 -12.72 5.45 -4.42
N GLY A 146 -13.70 4.52 -4.32
CA GLY A 146 -15.12 4.84 -4.53
C GLY A 146 -15.78 5.59 -3.37
N GLY A 147 -15.12 5.66 -2.22
CA GLY A 147 -15.57 6.37 -1.03
C GLY A 147 -14.59 7.46 -0.59
N ASN A 148 -14.39 7.59 0.71
CA ASN A 148 -13.51 8.61 1.29
C ASN A 148 -12.08 8.11 1.42
N GLN A 149 -11.13 8.99 1.18
CA GLN A 149 -9.73 8.80 1.52
C GLN A 149 -9.33 9.78 2.65
N ALA A 150 -8.75 9.25 3.72
CA ALA A 150 -8.14 10.06 4.78
C ALA A 150 -6.65 9.70 4.90
N ILE A 151 -5.80 10.71 4.89
CA ILE A 151 -4.35 10.56 5.11
C ILE A 151 -3.98 11.45 6.30
N THR A 152 -3.54 10.84 7.39
CA THR A 152 -3.05 11.54 8.58
C THR A 152 -1.56 11.29 8.72
N VAL A 153 -0.77 12.35 8.78
CA VAL A 153 0.68 12.31 8.91
C VAL A 153 1.08 13.09 10.16
N GLY A 154 1.68 12.42 11.14
CA GLY A 154 2.14 13.06 12.37
C GLY A 154 3.41 13.91 12.21
N GLY A 155 4.12 13.76 11.09
CA GLY A 155 5.30 14.54 10.72
C GLY A 155 5.13 15.25 9.40
N GLY A 156 6.19 15.37 8.62
CA GLY A 156 6.15 15.99 7.30
C GLY A 156 5.60 15.06 6.21
N MET A 157 4.93 15.65 5.22
CA MET A 157 4.52 14.97 3.99
C MET A 157 5.09 15.74 2.79
N ALA A 158 5.75 15.04 1.88
CA ALA A 158 6.31 15.61 0.67
C ALA A 158 5.83 14.87 -0.58
N TYR A 159 5.41 15.62 -1.60
CA TYR A 159 5.18 15.13 -2.95
C TYR A 159 6.16 15.80 -3.89
N GLN A 160 6.99 14.99 -4.56
CA GLN A 160 7.88 15.46 -5.60
C GLN A 160 7.43 14.90 -6.94
N VAL A 161 7.14 15.77 -7.89
CA VAL A 161 6.65 15.42 -9.22
C VAL A 161 7.56 16.05 -10.26
N GLY A 162 8.13 15.25 -11.18
CA GLY A 162 9.07 15.71 -12.17
C GLY A 162 8.45 16.59 -13.27
N ASP A 163 7.18 16.38 -13.57
CA ASP A 163 6.49 17.11 -14.64
C ASP A 163 5.25 17.84 -14.14
N ARG A 164 4.12 17.19 -14.00
CA ARG A 164 2.85 17.82 -13.63
C ARG A 164 2.19 17.14 -12.43
N ALA A 165 1.82 17.92 -11.43
CA ALA A 165 0.86 17.55 -10.38
C ALA A 165 -0.49 18.23 -10.66
N MET A 166 -1.59 17.47 -10.49
CA MET A 166 -2.94 18.00 -10.65
C MET A 166 -3.82 17.59 -9.46
N ILE A 167 -4.49 18.55 -8.86
CA ILE A 167 -5.53 18.33 -7.86
C ILE A 167 -6.84 18.91 -8.43
N ARG A 168 -7.87 18.10 -8.56
CA ARG A 168 -9.19 18.50 -9.05
C ARG A 168 -10.26 18.10 -8.06
N SER A 169 -11.23 18.96 -7.86
CA SER A 169 -12.47 18.69 -7.15
C SER A 169 -13.63 19.26 -7.96
N SER A 170 -14.77 18.56 -7.98
CA SER A 170 -16.01 19.08 -8.52
C SER A 170 -16.71 20.07 -7.59
N ASP A 171 -16.29 20.13 -6.32
CA ASP A 171 -16.89 20.97 -5.30
C ASP A 171 -15.81 21.86 -4.66
N THR A 172 -15.14 21.44 -3.64
CA THR A 172 -14.23 22.29 -2.85
C THR A 172 -12.83 21.68 -2.73
N ILE A 173 -11.82 22.52 -2.84
CA ILE A 173 -10.44 22.23 -2.42
C ILE A 173 -10.11 23.20 -1.28
N MET A 174 -9.84 22.67 -0.08
CA MET A 174 -9.47 23.47 1.08
C MET A 174 -8.02 23.24 1.45
N LEU A 175 -7.25 24.31 1.57
CA LEU A 175 -5.87 24.31 2.08
C LEU A 175 -5.86 25.16 3.36
N HIS A 176 -5.53 24.55 4.47
CA HIS A 176 -5.45 25.21 5.76
C HIS A 176 -4.10 24.91 6.42
N ALA A 177 -3.44 25.93 6.93
CA ALA A 177 -2.22 25.81 7.72
C ALA A 177 -2.28 26.81 8.88
N GLN A 178 -1.71 26.45 10.04
CA GLN A 178 -1.64 27.35 11.19
C GLN A 178 -0.66 28.51 10.96
N GLU A 179 0.44 28.24 10.25
CA GLU A 179 1.48 29.24 10.03
C GLU A 179 1.48 29.76 8.59
N GLN A 180 1.63 28.92 7.59
CA GLN A 180 1.80 29.36 6.22
C GLN A 180 1.25 28.39 5.18
N VAL A 181 0.56 28.92 4.16
CA VAL A 181 0.34 28.27 2.86
C VAL A 181 1.15 29.07 1.82
N ALA A 182 2.15 28.42 1.20
CA ALA A 182 3.00 29.07 0.22
C ALA A 182 2.88 28.44 -1.16
N ALA A 183 2.83 29.26 -2.21
CA ALA A 183 3.00 28.85 -3.60
C ALA A 183 4.21 29.58 -4.18
N VAL A 184 5.28 28.84 -4.50
CA VAL A 184 6.52 29.40 -5.03
C VAL A 184 6.81 28.76 -6.38
N CYS A 185 7.07 29.55 -7.41
CA CYS A 185 7.46 29.06 -8.72
C CYS A 185 8.44 30.00 -9.42
N ALA A 186 9.21 29.46 -10.37
CA ALA A 186 10.21 30.24 -11.11
C ALA A 186 9.62 31.13 -12.22
N LYS A 187 8.37 30.87 -12.66
CA LYS A 187 7.79 31.61 -13.80
C LYS A 187 6.51 32.35 -13.40
N ALA A 188 5.45 31.66 -13.09
CA ALA A 188 4.17 32.29 -12.79
C ALA A 188 3.32 31.47 -11.83
N VAL A 189 2.63 32.11 -10.90
CA VAL A 189 1.48 31.60 -10.16
C VAL A 189 0.23 32.23 -10.75
N SER A 190 -0.73 31.41 -11.21
CA SER A 190 -1.99 31.87 -11.76
C SER A 190 -3.14 31.41 -10.88
N ILE A 191 -3.98 32.35 -10.47
CA ILE A 191 -5.22 32.09 -9.73
C ILE A 191 -6.37 32.66 -10.56
N ILE A 192 -7.25 31.77 -11.04
CA ILE A 192 -8.37 32.14 -11.91
C ILE A 192 -9.66 31.71 -11.24
N ALA A 193 -10.59 32.63 -11.08
CA ALA A 193 -11.93 32.36 -10.61
C ALA A 193 -12.95 32.70 -11.72
N GLY A 194 -13.88 31.76 -11.95
CA GLY A 194 -14.92 31.93 -12.97
C GLY A 194 -15.97 32.98 -12.60
N THR A 195 -16.17 33.26 -11.31
CA THR A 195 -17.12 34.26 -10.80
C THR A 195 -16.46 35.23 -9.83
N THR A 196 -16.08 34.76 -8.66
CA THR A 196 -15.59 35.65 -7.59
C THR A 196 -14.34 35.06 -6.93
N MET A 197 -13.37 35.90 -6.66
CA MET A 197 -12.20 35.60 -5.84
C MET A 197 -12.21 36.53 -4.61
N TYR A 198 -12.22 35.91 -3.42
CA TYR A 198 -12.08 36.63 -2.17
C TYR A 198 -10.66 36.45 -1.62
N VAL A 199 -10.02 37.58 -1.32
CA VAL A 199 -8.73 37.59 -0.62
C VAL A 199 -8.87 38.49 0.59
N SER A 200 -8.66 37.97 1.78
CA SER A 200 -8.79 38.75 3.01
C SER A 200 -7.68 38.44 3.99
N ALA A 201 -7.29 39.38 4.79
CA ALA A 201 -6.35 39.24 5.88
C ALA A 201 -6.89 39.89 7.14
N ALA A 202 -6.70 39.30 8.30
CA ALA A 202 -7.13 39.83 9.57
C ALA A 202 -6.35 41.09 9.98
N SER A 203 -5.10 41.23 9.52
CA SER A 203 -4.23 42.37 9.84
C SER A 203 -3.70 43.08 8.59
N THR A 204 -2.82 42.45 7.85
CA THR A 204 -2.14 43.07 6.72
C THR A 204 -2.19 42.16 5.48
N MET A 205 -2.48 42.74 4.34
CA MET A 205 -2.33 42.12 3.03
C MET A 205 -1.23 42.89 2.28
N ASP A 206 -0.09 42.24 2.08
CA ASP A 206 1.02 42.80 1.32
C ASP A 206 1.05 42.22 -0.10
N ILE A 207 0.98 43.08 -1.10
CA ILE A 207 1.23 42.73 -2.50
C ILE A 207 2.46 43.52 -2.94
N LYS A 208 3.58 42.83 -3.04
CA LYS A 208 4.89 43.43 -3.31
C LYS A 208 5.50 42.87 -4.59
N SER A 209 6.24 43.72 -5.31
CA SER A 209 7.18 43.34 -6.33
C SER A 209 8.56 43.83 -5.89
N GLU A 210 9.54 42.94 -5.77
CA GLU A 210 10.91 43.30 -5.36
C GLU A 210 11.73 43.91 -6.49
N ALA A 211 11.24 43.83 -7.72
CA ALA A 211 11.84 44.46 -8.91
C ALA A 211 10.87 45.44 -9.52
N VAL A 212 11.23 46.03 -10.66
CA VAL A 212 10.32 46.87 -11.44
C VAL A 212 9.12 46.03 -11.88
N GLY A 213 8.05 46.06 -11.13
CA GLY A 213 6.82 45.30 -11.36
C GLY A 213 5.63 46.21 -11.59
N THR A 214 4.69 45.72 -12.38
CA THR A 214 3.44 46.43 -12.65
C THR A 214 2.28 45.65 -12.03
N MET A 215 1.45 46.30 -11.27
CA MET A 215 0.16 45.80 -10.88
C MET A 215 -0.87 46.35 -11.86
N THR A 216 -1.48 45.49 -12.63
CA THR A 216 -2.43 45.86 -13.68
C THR A 216 -3.81 45.32 -13.35
N PHE A 217 -4.80 46.22 -13.30
CA PHE A 217 -6.22 45.87 -13.21
C PHE A 217 -6.84 46.13 -14.59
N LEU A 218 -7.20 45.01 -15.27
CA LEU A 218 -7.81 45.05 -16.60
C LEU A 218 -9.19 44.44 -16.53
N GLY A 219 -10.19 45.10 -17.07
CA GLY A 219 -11.53 44.56 -17.24
C GLY A 219 -12.44 45.57 -17.89
N ASP A 220 -13.32 45.12 -18.76
CA ASP A 220 -14.36 45.92 -19.34
C ASP A 220 -15.36 46.28 -18.22
N GLY A 221 -15.50 47.60 -17.89
CA GLY A 221 -16.29 48.05 -16.78
C GLY A 221 -15.72 47.82 -15.38
N SER A 222 -14.40 47.62 -15.24
CA SER A 222 -13.76 47.39 -13.92
C SER A 222 -13.83 48.62 -13.04
N THR A 223 -14.28 48.47 -11.80
CA THR A 223 -14.25 49.49 -10.76
C THR A 223 -13.26 49.05 -9.67
N ILE A 224 -12.33 49.91 -9.35
CA ILE A 224 -11.47 49.75 -8.16
C ILE A 224 -12.11 50.61 -7.07
N THR A 225 -12.72 49.97 -6.09
CA THR A 225 -13.29 50.66 -4.93
C THR A 225 -12.40 50.37 -3.72
N ALA A 226 -11.80 51.40 -3.20
CA ALA A 226 -11.09 51.33 -1.93
C ALA A 226 -11.97 52.00 -0.87
N THR A 227 -12.49 51.22 0.07
CA THR A 227 -13.28 51.71 1.17
C THR A 227 -12.57 51.41 2.49
N ASN A 228 -12.46 52.44 3.30
CA ASN A 228 -12.04 52.30 4.68
C ASN A 228 -13.32 52.40 5.55
N GLY A 229 -13.57 51.44 6.41
CA GLY A 229 -14.73 51.45 7.32
C GLY A 229 -14.75 52.60 8.35
N SER A 230 -13.76 53.48 8.34
CA SER A 230 -13.63 54.69 9.13
C SER A 230 -13.03 55.77 8.22
N SER A 231 -13.61 56.86 8.11
CA SER A 231 -13.44 57.96 7.17
C SER A 231 -12.04 58.62 7.06
N THR A 232 -10.99 57.87 6.91
CA THR A 232 -9.65 58.40 6.70
C THR A 232 -9.04 57.88 5.39
N ALA A 233 -8.44 58.84 4.70
CA ALA A 233 -7.93 58.83 3.33
C ALA A 233 -7.19 57.59 2.90
N ILE A 234 -7.47 57.15 1.68
CA ILE A 234 -6.62 56.27 0.90
C ILE A 234 -5.56 57.15 0.27
N GLU A 235 -4.36 57.17 0.84
CA GLU A 235 -3.20 57.77 0.19
C GLU A 235 -2.74 56.94 -0.98
N LEU A 236 -3.10 57.36 -2.19
CA LEU A 236 -2.41 56.96 -3.42
C LEU A 236 -1.33 58.05 -3.66
N THR A 237 -0.22 57.94 -2.92
CA THR A 237 0.92 58.84 -3.13
C THR A 237 1.55 58.58 -4.48
N ALA A 238 1.60 59.61 -5.34
CA ALA A 238 2.19 59.64 -6.65
C ALA A 238 1.56 58.69 -7.72
N HIS A 239 0.26 58.87 -8.00
CA HIS A 239 -0.30 58.28 -9.22
C HIS A 239 -0.25 59.31 -10.36
N ILE A 240 0.24 58.83 -11.51
CA ILE A 240 0.27 59.62 -12.74
C ILE A 240 -0.85 59.13 -13.64
N HIS A 241 -1.80 59.98 -13.98
CA HIS A 241 -2.74 59.72 -15.05
C HIS A 241 -2.10 60.14 -16.38
N THR A 242 -1.81 59.20 -17.25
CA THR A 242 -1.54 59.50 -18.67
C THR A 242 -2.85 59.39 -19.41
N ASP A 243 -3.43 60.51 -19.76
CA ASP A 243 -4.58 60.58 -20.65
C ASP A 243 -4.10 60.26 -22.08
N THR A 244 -4.46 59.10 -22.63
CA THR A 244 -4.15 58.74 -24.02
C THR A 244 -5.19 59.14 -25.02
N ALA A 245 -6.21 59.89 -24.61
CA ALA A 245 -7.11 60.51 -25.52
C ALA A 245 -6.44 61.80 -26.07
N GLY A 246 -5.77 61.66 -27.20
CA GLY A 246 -5.22 62.80 -27.93
C GLY A 246 -6.33 63.79 -28.25
N LEU A 247 -6.05 65.04 -27.94
CA LEU A 247 -6.66 66.32 -28.24
C LEU A 247 -7.28 67.02 -27.03
N GLY A 248 -6.49 67.92 -26.50
CA GLY A 248 -6.94 68.96 -25.59
C GLY A 248 -6.63 68.66 -24.12
N ALA A 249 -5.39 68.93 -23.76
CA ALA A 249 -4.95 68.97 -22.38
C ALA A 249 -5.77 70.00 -21.62
N ASN A 250 -6.74 69.50 -20.91
CA ASN A 250 -7.24 70.25 -19.76
C ASN A 250 -6.59 69.58 -18.54
N PRO A 251 -5.71 70.23 -17.79
CA PRO A 251 -5.15 69.60 -16.60
C PRO A 251 -6.34 69.46 -15.62
N THR A 252 -6.72 68.23 -15.38
CA THR A 252 -7.63 67.91 -14.31
C THR A 252 -7.04 68.45 -13.03
N SER A 253 -7.85 69.25 -12.37
CA SER A 253 -7.57 69.93 -11.12
C SER A 253 -6.88 69.03 -10.12
N ALA A 254 -5.94 69.64 -9.37
CA ALA A 254 -5.21 68.95 -8.30
C ALA A 254 -6.16 68.16 -7.38
N PRO A 255 -5.68 67.04 -6.82
CA PRO A 255 -6.46 66.29 -5.85
C PRO A 255 -6.92 67.27 -4.72
N ILE A 256 -8.17 67.16 -4.39
CA ILE A 256 -8.73 67.89 -3.23
C ILE A 256 -8.11 67.21 -2.00
N GLU A 257 -7.46 67.95 -1.15
CA GLU A 257 -6.92 67.57 0.14
C GLU A 257 -7.95 66.88 1.05
#